data_16267f933e1c7ae9755853f964ae4603
#
_entry.id   16267f933e1c7ae9755853f964ae4603
#
_cell.length_a   1.000
_cell.length_b   1.000
_cell.length_c   1.000
_cell.angle_alpha   90.00
_cell.angle_beta   90.00
_cell.angle_gamma   90.00
#
_symmetry.space_group_name_H-M   'P 1'
#
loop_
_entity.id
_entity.type
_entity.pdbx_description
1 polymer ?
#
loop_
_entity_poly.entity_id
_entity_poly.type
_entity_poly.pdbx_seq_one_letter_code
_entity_poly.pdbx_strand_id
1 'polypeptide(L)'
;MDFVPNHVAREYHSICKPAGVRDLGEDDDPNMHFSTKNNFYYAWGDLDLNDVRHSKPEFKAFHAKDAKIYEQYKESPAKATGNDRFDNRPGCNDWYETVKLNYGADYCDAGGRSYHYEPVPNTWGKMTDILLYWASKGVDGFRCDMAEMVPTAFWSYATQILKSKYPHIVVIGEVY
;
A
#
# COMPACT_ATOMS: atom_id res chain seq x y z
N MET A 1 -9.10 -5.18 15.82
CA MET A 1 -8.51 -3.98 15.18
C MET A 1 -8.41 -4.19 13.68
N ASP A 2 -8.71 -3.16 12.87
CA ASP A 2 -8.52 -3.25 11.42
C ASP A 2 -7.04 -3.05 11.05
N PHE A 3 -6.54 -3.89 10.16
CA PHE A 3 -5.20 -3.84 9.61
C PHE A 3 -5.31 -3.80 8.08
N VAL A 4 -4.86 -2.73 7.45
CA VAL A 4 -4.96 -2.51 6.01
C VAL A 4 -3.59 -2.71 5.37
N PRO A 5 -3.25 -3.95 4.96
CA PRO A 5 -1.89 -4.26 4.49
C PRO A 5 -1.68 -4.01 3.00
N ASN A 6 -2.74 -3.96 2.19
CA ASN A 6 -2.61 -3.87 0.74
C ASN A 6 -2.21 -2.47 0.25
N HIS A 7 -2.69 -1.41 0.92
CA HIS A 7 -2.55 -0.04 0.45
C HIS A 7 -2.57 0.97 1.59
N VAL A 8 -2.15 2.18 1.28
CA VAL A 8 -2.29 3.37 2.13
C VAL A 8 -2.83 4.55 1.30
N ALA A 9 -3.21 5.65 1.94
CA ALA A 9 -3.56 6.88 1.24
C ALA A 9 -2.34 7.43 0.47
N ARG A 10 -2.54 8.14 -0.66
CA ARG A 10 -1.44 8.71 -1.45
C ARG A 10 -0.55 9.65 -0.68
N GLU A 11 -1.14 10.49 0.13
CA GLU A 11 -0.42 11.42 1.01
C GLU A 11 -0.20 10.84 2.41
N TYR A 12 -0.04 9.50 2.50
CA TYR A 12 0.20 8.86 3.79
C TYR A 12 1.48 9.37 4.44
N HIS A 13 1.34 9.74 5.70
CA HIS A 13 2.45 9.93 6.63
C HIS A 13 1.97 9.62 8.05
N SER A 14 2.84 9.06 8.87
CA SER A 14 2.49 8.76 10.27
C SER A 14 2.46 10.04 11.10
N ILE A 15 1.35 10.28 11.79
CA ILE A 15 1.23 11.39 12.75
C ILE A 15 2.14 11.16 13.96
N CYS A 16 2.28 9.90 14.36
CA CYS A 16 3.12 9.50 15.47
C CYS A 16 3.75 8.13 15.18
N LYS A 17 5.06 8.04 15.30
CA LYS A 17 5.82 6.80 15.11
C LYS A 17 6.95 6.70 16.17
N PRO A 18 7.41 5.49 16.53
CA PRO A 18 8.55 5.32 17.42
C PRO A 18 9.81 6.00 16.88
N ALA A 19 10.67 6.46 17.78
CA ALA A 19 11.94 7.07 17.38
C ALA A 19 12.78 6.11 16.55
N GLY A 20 13.37 6.62 15.46
CA GLY A 20 14.21 5.83 14.53
C GLY A 20 13.45 4.96 13.53
N VAL A 21 12.10 4.89 13.61
CA VAL A 21 11.28 4.19 12.61
C VAL A 21 11.11 5.07 11.38
N ARG A 22 11.42 4.50 10.21
CA ARG A 22 11.18 5.12 8.91
C ARG A 22 9.75 4.86 8.45
N ASP A 23 9.11 5.90 7.94
CA ASP A 23 7.77 5.78 7.39
C ASP A 23 7.72 4.93 6.11
N LEU A 24 6.55 4.47 5.73
CA LEU A 24 6.36 3.83 4.44
C LEU A 24 6.73 4.81 3.32
N GLY A 25 7.62 4.37 2.42
CA GLY A 25 8.13 5.17 1.32
C GLY A 25 9.27 6.15 1.66
N GLU A 26 9.61 6.35 2.94
CA GLU A 26 10.64 7.30 3.35
C GLU A 26 12.06 6.89 2.89
N ASP A 27 12.29 5.58 2.69
CA ASP A 27 13.56 5.02 2.25
C ASP A 27 13.52 4.58 0.77
N ASP A 28 12.42 4.81 0.06
CA ASP A 28 12.25 4.34 -1.30
C ASP A 28 13.15 5.10 -2.29
N ASP A 29 13.64 4.39 -3.31
CA ASP A 29 14.22 5.00 -4.50
C ASP A 29 13.13 5.14 -5.57
N PRO A 30 12.61 6.35 -5.81
CA PRO A 30 11.51 6.58 -6.75
C PRO A 30 11.93 6.42 -8.23
N ASN A 31 13.23 6.29 -8.51
CA ASN A 31 13.73 6.01 -9.86
C ASN A 31 13.64 4.52 -10.22
N MET A 32 13.34 3.67 -9.25
CA MET A 32 13.19 2.24 -9.44
C MET A 32 11.70 1.91 -9.52
N HIS A 33 11.25 1.45 -10.70
CA HIS A 33 9.86 1.03 -10.88
C HIS A 33 9.48 -0.11 -9.92
N PHE A 34 10.37 -1.07 -9.75
CA PHE A 34 10.30 -2.12 -8.75
C PHE A 34 11.64 -2.28 -8.02
N SER A 35 11.58 -2.48 -6.71
CA SER A 35 12.70 -2.89 -5.87
C SER A 35 12.16 -3.51 -4.58
N THR A 36 12.72 -4.62 -4.12
CA THR A 36 12.33 -5.22 -2.82
C THR A 36 12.65 -4.33 -1.61
N LYS A 37 13.45 -3.28 -1.81
CA LYS A 37 13.77 -2.26 -0.81
C LYS A 37 12.70 -1.18 -0.72
N ASN A 38 11.95 -0.94 -1.81
CA ASN A 38 10.88 0.05 -1.87
C ASN A 38 9.61 -0.47 -1.23
N ASN A 39 8.91 0.40 -0.53
CA ASN A 39 7.59 0.11 0.02
C ASN A 39 6.47 0.30 -1.01
N PHE A 40 6.71 1.07 -2.07
CA PHE A 40 5.76 1.36 -3.13
C PHE A 40 6.30 0.94 -4.50
N TYR A 41 5.38 0.84 -5.47
CA TYR A 41 5.71 0.73 -6.90
C TYR A 41 5.63 2.11 -7.52
N TYR A 42 6.65 2.47 -8.33
CA TYR A 42 6.72 3.75 -9.00
C TYR A 42 6.46 3.58 -10.50
N ALA A 43 5.54 4.35 -11.04
CA ALA A 43 5.26 4.40 -12.47
C ALA A 43 6.12 5.47 -13.16
N TRP A 44 6.31 5.33 -14.47
CA TRP A 44 7.00 6.36 -15.24
C TRP A 44 6.08 7.57 -15.45
N GLY A 45 6.62 8.76 -15.17
CA GLY A 45 5.94 10.05 -15.34
C GLY A 45 5.16 10.52 -14.13
N ASP A 46 4.59 11.71 -14.26
CA ASP A 46 3.77 12.34 -13.23
C ASP A 46 2.38 11.71 -13.17
N LEU A 47 1.76 11.73 -12.00
CA LEU A 47 0.38 11.28 -11.84
C LEU A 47 -0.57 12.13 -12.69
N ASP A 48 -1.29 11.48 -13.60
CA ASP A 48 -2.30 12.10 -14.47
C ASP A 48 -3.72 11.67 -14.06
N LEU A 49 -4.44 12.58 -13.42
CA LEU A 49 -5.83 12.37 -12.97
C LEU A 49 -6.87 12.96 -13.96
N ASN A 50 -6.50 13.25 -15.21
CA ASN A 50 -7.41 13.86 -16.16
C ASN A 50 -8.66 12.99 -16.43
N ASP A 51 -8.49 11.69 -16.53
CA ASP A 51 -9.62 10.76 -16.76
C ASP A 51 -10.58 10.73 -15.56
N VAL A 52 -10.05 10.83 -14.33
CA VAL A 52 -10.84 10.94 -13.10
C VAL A 52 -11.65 12.24 -13.09
N ARG A 53 -11.02 13.35 -13.42
CA ARG A 53 -11.64 14.69 -13.43
C ARG A 53 -12.79 14.82 -14.44
N HIS A 54 -12.72 14.08 -15.54
CA HIS A 54 -13.68 14.22 -16.65
C HIS A 54 -14.75 13.12 -16.69
N SER A 55 -14.64 12.11 -15.84
CA SER A 55 -15.37 10.84 -16.02
C SER A 55 -16.86 10.87 -15.70
N LYS A 56 -17.38 11.80 -14.91
CA LYS A 56 -18.84 11.91 -14.65
C LYS A 56 -19.27 13.32 -14.28
N PRO A 57 -20.36 13.86 -14.90
CA PRO A 57 -20.94 15.14 -14.53
C PRO A 57 -21.43 15.20 -13.07
N GLU A 58 -21.92 14.08 -12.55
CA GLU A 58 -22.40 13.95 -11.16
C GLU A 58 -21.23 14.07 -10.17
N PHE A 59 -20.05 13.59 -10.54
CA PHE A 59 -18.84 13.70 -9.75
C PHE A 59 -18.43 15.17 -9.58
N LYS A 60 -18.64 16.01 -10.61
CA LYS A 60 -18.38 17.44 -10.55
C LYS A 60 -19.28 18.17 -9.55
N ALA A 61 -20.53 17.73 -9.37
CA ALA A 61 -21.45 18.37 -8.44
C ALA A 61 -21.18 17.98 -6.97
N PHE A 62 -20.77 16.74 -6.72
CA PHE A 62 -20.50 16.22 -5.37
C PHE A 62 -19.14 16.69 -4.83
N HIS A 63 -18.15 16.83 -5.71
CA HIS A 63 -16.76 17.15 -5.40
C HIS A 63 -16.31 18.55 -5.83
N ALA A 64 -17.24 19.49 -6.03
CA ALA A 64 -16.86 20.87 -6.44
C ALA A 64 -15.92 21.57 -5.44
N LYS A 65 -15.96 21.19 -4.15
CA LYS A 65 -14.98 21.62 -3.14
C LYS A 65 -13.64 20.87 -3.26
N ASP A 66 -13.69 19.62 -3.69
CA ASP A 66 -12.52 18.73 -3.77
C ASP A 66 -11.82 18.86 -5.13
N ALA A 67 -12.52 19.34 -6.18
CA ALA A 67 -11.94 19.55 -7.51
C ALA A 67 -10.68 20.41 -7.47
N LYS A 68 -10.64 21.44 -6.60
CA LYS A 68 -9.46 22.27 -6.41
C LYS A 68 -8.29 21.53 -5.76
N ILE A 69 -8.57 20.56 -4.87
CA ILE A 69 -7.56 19.73 -4.22
C ILE A 69 -6.94 18.82 -5.29
N TYR A 70 -7.75 18.17 -6.12
CA TYR A 70 -7.26 17.33 -7.22
C TYR A 70 -6.50 18.11 -8.29
N GLU A 71 -6.89 19.35 -8.58
CA GLU A 71 -6.16 20.24 -9.50
C GLU A 71 -4.77 20.63 -8.98
N GLN A 72 -4.60 20.69 -7.67
CA GLN A 72 -3.36 21.10 -7.01
C GLN A 72 -2.47 19.91 -6.63
N TYR A 73 -3.04 18.71 -6.53
CA TYR A 73 -2.28 17.52 -6.16
C TYR A 73 -1.31 17.11 -7.27
N LYS A 74 -0.04 17.01 -6.91
CA LYS A 74 1.03 16.60 -7.81
C LYS A 74 1.83 15.49 -7.16
N GLU A 75 2.05 14.41 -7.89
CA GLU A 75 2.90 13.30 -7.49
C GLU A 75 3.84 12.95 -8.65
N SER A 76 5.15 12.98 -8.39
CA SER A 76 6.19 12.70 -9.38
C SER A 76 7.35 11.93 -8.72
N PRO A 77 7.69 10.72 -9.21
CA PRO A 77 6.88 9.92 -10.13
C PRO A 77 5.60 9.42 -9.48
N ALA A 78 4.62 9.04 -10.31
CA ALA A 78 3.37 8.44 -9.85
C ALA A 78 3.61 7.11 -9.15
N LYS A 79 2.74 6.75 -8.19
CA LYS A 79 2.74 5.43 -7.56
C LYS A 79 1.55 4.59 -8.02
N ALA A 80 1.70 3.28 -8.06
CA ALA A 80 0.64 2.35 -8.38
C ALA A 80 -0.54 2.48 -7.41
N THR A 81 -1.77 2.32 -7.88
CA THR A 81 -2.97 2.34 -7.03
C THR A 81 -3.14 1.06 -6.24
N GLY A 82 -3.90 1.12 -5.15
CA GLY A 82 -4.19 -0.02 -4.29
C GLY A 82 -4.85 -1.20 -5.00
N ASN A 83 -5.55 -0.96 -6.11
CA ASN A 83 -6.21 -1.97 -6.94
C ASN A 83 -5.40 -2.37 -8.19
N ASP A 84 -4.08 -2.33 -8.11
CA ASP A 84 -3.17 -2.90 -9.11
C ASP A 84 -3.13 -2.14 -10.46
N ARG A 85 -3.30 -0.81 -10.45
CA ARG A 85 -3.00 0.03 -11.61
C ARG A 85 -1.55 0.51 -11.52
N PHE A 86 -0.67 -0.05 -12.38
CA PHE A 86 0.78 0.16 -12.33
C PHE A 86 1.30 1.23 -13.31
N ASP A 87 0.43 2.01 -13.91
CA ASP A 87 0.82 3.18 -14.71
C ASP A 87 0.46 4.50 -13.99
N ASN A 88 0.85 5.61 -14.61
CA ASN A 88 0.65 6.94 -14.05
C ASN A 88 -0.73 7.56 -14.33
N ARG A 89 -1.66 6.81 -14.98
CA ARG A 89 -2.95 7.32 -15.44
C ARG A 89 -4.12 6.46 -14.98
N PRO A 90 -4.44 6.49 -13.68
CA PRO A 90 -5.59 5.78 -13.16
C PRO A 90 -6.89 6.39 -13.69
N GLY A 91 -7.88 5.52 -13.96
CA GLY A 91 -9.23 5.92 -14.31
C GLY A 91 -10.13 6.12 -13.10
N CYS A 92 -11.37 6.53 -13.34
CA CYS A 92 -12.36 6.80 -12.27
C CYS A 92 -12.81 5.55 -11.49
N ASN A 93 -12.55 4.36 -12.01
CA ASN A 93 -12.86 3.08 -11.35
C ASN A 93 -11.63 2.52 -10.61
N ASP A 94 -10.46 3.13 -10.77
CA ASP A 94 -9.27 2.78 -10.02
C ASP A 94 -9.28 3.45 -8.64
N TRP A 95 -8.57 2.87 -7.69
CA TRP A 95 -8.46 3.45 -6.35
C TRP A 95 -7.38 4.55 -6.34
N TYR A 96 -7.59 5.58 -7.15
CA TYR A 96 -6.63 6.64 -7.42
C TYR A 96 -6.18 7.43 -6.17
N GLU A 97 -6.94 7.39 -5.09
CA GLU A 97 -6.60 8.01 -3.79
C GLU A 97 -5.67 7.16 -2.94
N THR A 98 -5.37 5.94 -3.38
CA THR A 98 -4.56 4.97 -2.64
C THR A 98 -3.26 4.64 -3.36
N VAL A 99 -2.31 4.11 -2.61
CA VAL A 99 -1.01 3.64 -3.10
C VAL A 99 -0.80 2.19 -2.67
N LYS A 100 -0.47 1.32 -3.61
CA LYS A 100 -0.19 -0.09 -3.34
C LYS A 100 1.13 -0.28 -2.60
N LEU A 101 1.09 -1.12 -1.58
CA LEU A 101 2.30 -1.56 -0.88
C LEU A 101 3.00 -2.69 -1.65
N ASN A 102 4.32 -2.60 -1.73
CA ASN A 102 5.17 -3.54 -2.45
C ASN A 102 5.64 -4.66 -1.52
N TYR A 103 5.12 -5.85 -1.71
CA TYR A 103 5.49 -7.07 -0.99
C TYR A 103 6.49 -7.95 -1.75
N GLY A 104 7.19 -7.42 -2.74
CA GLY A 104 8.16 -8.19 -3.51
C GLY A 104 7.56 -8.97 -4.69
N ALA A 105 6.34 -8.64 -5.11
CA ALA A 105 5.79 -9.10 -6.38
C ALA A 105 6.10 -8.08 -7.47
N ASP A 106 6.93 -8.45 -8.44
CA ASP A 106 7.21 -7.61 -9.61
C ASP A 106 6.14 -7.82 -10.68
N TYR A 107 5.42 -6.76 -11.01
CA TYR A 107 4.37 -6.75 -12.03
C TYR A 107 4.89 -6.23 -13.38
N CYS A 108 6.18 -5.87 -13.47
CA CYS A 108 6.78 -5.23 -14.62
C CYS A 108 7.57 -6.20 -15.50
N ASP A 109 7.76 -7.43 -15.04
CA ASP A 109 8.46 -8.47 -15.79
C ASP A 109 7.75 -8.79 -17.11
N ALA A 110 8.53 -8.95 -18.18
CA ALA A 110 8.02 -9.24 -19.52
C ALA A 110 7.19 -10.54 -19.60
N GLY A 111 7.42 -11.47 -18.66
CA GLY A 111 6.66 -12.72 -18.52
C GLY A 111 5.42 -12.62 -17.61
N GLY A 112 5.13 -11.44 -17.09
CA GLY A 112 4.06 -11.21 -16.11
C GLY A 112 4.61 -11.07 -14.70
N ARG A 113 3.87 -11.56 -13.71
CA ARG A 113 4.23 -11.43 -12.30
C ARG A 113 5.35 -12.39 -11.90
N SER A 114 6.43 -11.85 -11.31
CA SER A 114 7.46 -12.63 -10.62
C SER A 114 7.50 -12.29 -9.12
N TYR A 115 8.14 -13.14 -8.32
CA TYR A 115 8.19 -12.99 -6.86
C TYR A 115 9.62 -12.96 -6.36
N HIS A 116 9.95 -11.94 -5.58
CA HIS A 116 11.29 -11.67 -5.05
C HIS A 116 11.21 -11.54 -3.52
N TYR A 117 11.35 -12.66 -2.82
CA TYR A 117 11.23 -12.73 -1.36
C TYR A 117 12.57 -12.94 -0.65
N GLU A 118 13.66 -13.08 -1.41
CA GLU A 118 15.04 -13.17 -0.91
C GLU A 118 15.90 -12.07 -1.57
N PRO A 119 16.42 -11.11 -0.82
CA PRO A 119 16.17 -10.87 0.61
C PRO A 119 14.73 -10.48 0.91
N VAL A 120 14.30 -10.68 2.16
CA VAL A 120 12.94 -10.32 2.62
C VAL A 120 12.64 -8.86 2.27
N PRO A 121 11.52 -8.57 1.60
CA PRO A 121 11.15 -7.19 1.23
C PRO A 121 11.03 -6.27 2.43
N ASN A 122 11.44 -5.01 2.28
CA ASN A 122 11.37 -3.98 3.34
C ASN A 122 9.97 -3.85 3.95
N THR A 123 8.95 -3.87 3.11
CA THR A 123 7.54 -3.79 3.55
C THR A 123 7.15 -4.88 4.54
N TRP A 124 7.70 -6.10 4.39
CA TRP A 124 7.38 -7.20 5.32
C TRP A 124 7.79 -6.88 6.76
N GLY A 125 8.98 -6.33 6.94
CA GLY A 125 9.47 -5.91 8.26
C GLY A 125 8.58 -4.83 8.84
N LYS A 126 8.36 -3.73 8.12
CA LYS A 126 7.54 -2.60 8.59
C LYS A 126 6.12 -3.02 8.95
N MET A 127 5.46 -3.81 8.10
CA MET A 127 4.08 -4.25 8.34
C MET A 127 4.00 -5.26 9.50
N THR A 128 4.99 -6.12 9.66
CA THR A 128 5.09 -7.02 10.81
C THR A 128 5.30 -6.25 12.12
N ASP A 129 6.15 -5.21 12.10
CA ASP A 129 6.39 -4.35 13.26
C ASP A 129 5.12 -3.59 13.68
N ILE A 130 4.29 -3.16 12.72
CA ILE A 130 2.97 -2.56 13.00
C ILE A 130 2.06 -3.57 13.73
N LEU A 131 1.98 -4.82 13.27
CA LEU A 131 1.22 -5.87 13.95
C LEU A 131 1.73 -6.12 15.38
N LEU A 132 3.04 -6.23 15.55
CA LEU A 132 3.68 -6.43 16.86
C LEU A 132 3.46 -5.24 17.79
N TYR A 133 3.53 -4.02 17.27
CA TYR A 133 3.29 -2.81 18.05
C TYR A 133 1.87 -2.81 18.63
N TRP A 134 0.86 -3.05 17.81
CA TRP A 134 -0.51 -3.05 18.29
C TRP A 134 -0.85 -4.27 19.16
N ALA A 135 -0.27 -5.43 18.87
CA ALA A 135 -0.36 -6.59 19.75
C ALA A 135 0.18 -6.28 21.15
N SER A 136 1.30 -5.53 21.23
CA SER A 136 1.87 -5.08 22.52
C SER A 136 0.98 -4.11 23.29
N LYS A 137 0.00 -3.47 22.64
CA LYS A 137 -0.99 -2.60 23.25
C LYS A 137 -2.24 -3.34 23.74
N GLY A 138 -2.27 -4.67 23.59
CA GLY A 138 -3.33 -5.52 24.15
C GLY A 138 -4.56 -5.67 23.24
N VAL A 139 -4.42 -5.56 21.92
CA VAL A 139 -5.50 -5.93 21.01
C VAL A 139 -5.68 -7.45 20.99
N ASP A 140 -6.92 -7.94 20.88
CA ASP A 140 -7.21 -9.36 20.85
C ASP A 140 -7.02 -10.00 19.48
N GLY A 141 -7.04 -9.16 18.43
CA GLY A 141 -6.87 -9.65 17.05
C GLY A 141 -6.91 -8.57 16.00
N PHE A 142 -6.66 -9.02 14.76
CA PHE A 142 -6.66 -8.19 13.56
C PHE A 142 -7.65 -8.72 12.52
N ARG A 143 -8.49 -7.84 11.98
CA ARG A 143 -9.18 -8.05 10.72
C ARG A 143 -8.30 -7.44 9.62
N CYS A 144 -7.87 -8.26 8.69
CA CYS A 144 -6.94 -7.88 7.63
C CYS A 144 -7.73 -7.57 6.36
N ASP A 145 -7.77 -6.28 6.03
CA ASP A 145 -8.44 -5.76 4.84
C ASP A 145 -7.76 -6.25 3.57
N MET A 146 -8.54 -6.61 2.54
CA MET A 146 -8.05 -7.05 1.23
C MET A 146 -6.90 -8.09 1.33
N ALA A 147 -7.03 -9.07 2.22
CA ALA A 147 -5.95 -10.01 2.55
C ALA A 147 -5.48 -10.82 1.35
N GLU A 148 -6.35 -11.11 0.38
CA GLU A 148 -6.06 -11.85 -0.84
C GLU A 148 -5.15 -11.09 -1.82
N MET A 149 -5.11 -9.75 -1.74
CA MET A 149 -4.24 -8.90 -2.56
C MET A 149 -2.80 -8.84 -2.05
N VAL A 150 -2.52 -9.46 -0.92
CA VAL A 150 -1.20 -9.53 -0.28
C VAL A 150 -0.65 -10.95 -0.39
N PRO A 151 0.63 -11.16 -0.78
CA PRO A 151 1.17 -12.48 -1.00
C PRO A 151 1.06 -13.40 0.22
N THR A 152 0.66 -14.65 0.00
CA THR A 152 0.55 -15.68 1.06
C THR A 152 1.86 -15.88 1.82
N ALA A 153 3.00 -15.71 1.15
CA ALA A 153 4.32 -15.80 1.77
C ALA A 153 4.53 -14.76 2.87
N PHE A 154 4.04 -13.51 2.67
CA PHE A 154 4.05 -12.50 3.73
C PHE A 154 3.17 -12.93 4.91
N TRP A 155 1.98 -13.44 4.67
CA TRP A 155 1.10 -13.88 5.75
C TRP A 155 1.74 -15.00 6.58
N SER A 156 2.39 -15.97 5.94
CA SER A 156 3.14 -17.02 6.63
C SER A 156 4.25 -16.43 7.50
N TYR A 157 5.04 -15.52 6.95
CA TYR A 157 6.12 -14.83 7.67
C TYR A 157 5.61 -14.02 8.86
N ALA A 158 4.65 -13.12 8.64
CA ALA A 158 4.17 -12.19 9.67
C ALA A 158 3.40 -12.92 10.78
N THR A 159 2.53 -13.88 10.42
CA THR A 159 1.76 -14.63 11.43
C THR A 159 2.63 -15.55 12.27
N GLN A 160 3.68 -16.15 11.71
CA GLN A 160 4.63 -16.95 12.47
C GLN A 160 5.32 -16.09 13.54
N ILE A 161 5.80 -14.90 13.18
CA ILE A 161 6.46 -13.98 14.12
C ILE A 161 5.44 -13.48 15.16
N LEU A 162 4.26 -13.04 14.72
CA LEU A 162 3.21 -12.55 15.61
C LEU A 162 2.80 -13.63 16.63
N LYS A 163 2.50 -14.83 16.16
CA LYS A 163 2.05 -15.94 17.02
C LYS A 163 3.13 -16.47 17.96
N SER A 164 4.42 -16.35 17.60
CA SER A 164 5.51 -16.72 18.49
C SER A 164 5.58 -15.84 19.74
N LYS A 165 5.19 -14.57 19.62
CA LYS A 165 5.19 -13.59 20.73
C LYS A 165 3.82 -13.43 21.38
N TYR A 166 2.76 -13.52 20.60
CA TYR A 166 1.37 -13.29 21.03
C TYR A 166 0.46 -14.42 20.51
N PRO A 167 0.55 -15.64 21.09
CA PRO A 167 -0.15 -16.83 20.56
C PRO A 167 -1.68 -16.70 20.61
N HIS A 168 -2.22 -15.85 21.49
CA HIS A 168 -3.67 -15.63 21.66
C HIS A 168 -4.28 -14.72 20.59
N ILE A 169 -3.47 -13.92 19.88
CA ILE A 169 -3.99 -12.96 18.87
C ILE A 169 -4.72 -13.71 17.76
N VAL A 170 -5.94 -13.27 17.45
CA VAL A 170 -6.73 -13.79 16.33
C VAL A 170 -6.43 -12.98 15.07
N VAL A 171 -6.27 -13.66 13.93
CA VAL A 171 -6.08 -13.01 12.62
C VAL A 171 -7.18 -13.50 11.69
N ILE A 172 -7.96 -12.58 11.14
CA ILE A 172 -9.06 -12.84 10.21
C ILE A 172 -8.79 -12.08 8.91
N GLY A 173 -8.73 -12.79 7.78
CA GLY A 173 -8.58 -12.19 6.45
C GLY A 173 -9.93 -11.88 5.84
N GLU A 174 -10.06 -10.69 5.26
CA GLU A 174 -11.14 -10.39 4.32
C GLU A 174 -10.74 -10.90 2.93
N VAL A 175 -11.63 -11.68 2.31
CA VAL A 175 -11.47 -12.29 0.99
C VAL A 175 -12.78 -12.15 0.24
N TYR A 176 -12.76 -11.80 -1.05
CA TYR A 176 -13.91 -11.65 -1.95
C TYR A 176 -14.02 -12.81 -2.93
#